data_fde889b26e1742be300bbb1b09e2b514
#
_entry.id   fde889b26e1742be300bbb1b09e2b514
#
_cell.length_a   1.000
_cell.length_b   1.000
_cell.length_c   1.000
_cell.angle_alpha   90.00
_cell.angle_beta   90.00
_cell.angle_gamma   90.00
#
_symmetry.space_group_name_H-M   'P 1'
#
loop_
_entity.id
_entity.type
_entity.pdbx_description
1 polymer ?
#
loop_
_entity_poly.entity_id
_entity_poly.type
_entity_poly.pdbx_seq_one_letter_code
_entity_poly.pdbx_strand_id
1 'polypeptide(L)'
;DGRPFVLEISNPRIREIDLDELEKRSNDNDMAGYNSLHFVQREAVERYKGAAADKVYRVHVKADGKVNKEAVVNAALSFKDANIDQRTPRRVEHRRADLVRKRKIHWIKADAITDDSFDLELETDSGTYVKEFVSGDDGRSVPSFSERLGIQCKVETLDVLAINYQEPMKG
;
A
#
# COMPACT_ATOMS: atom_id res chain seq x y z
N ASP A 1 -4.12 -14.38 2.55
CA ASP A 1 -4.78 -14.39 1.25
C ASP A 1 -3.81 -13.94 0.16
N GLY A 2 -3.77 -14.70 -0.95
CA GLY A 2 -2.89 -14.42 -2.09
C GLY A 2 -3.29 -13.13 -2.82
N ARG A 3 -2.34 -12.55 -3.56
CA ARG A 3 -2.61 -11.40 -4.42
C ARG A 3 -3.00 -11.88 -5.82
N PRO A 4 -4.10 -11.41 -6.41
CA PRO A 4 -4.41 -11.71 -7.79
C PRO A 4 -3.35 -11.09 -8.71
N PHE A 5 -2.98 -11.82 -9.74
CA PHE A 5 -2.05 -11.37 -10.77
C PHE A 5 -2.49 -11.85 -12.15
N VAL A 6 -2.01 -11.21 -13.19
CA VAL A 6 -2.14 -11.66 -14.58
C VAL A 6 -0.75 -11.78 -15.18
N LEU A 7 -0.46 -12.93 -15.78
CA LEU A 7 0.77 -13.20 -16.50
C LEU A 7 0.49 -13.30 -17.99
N GLU A 8 1.18 -12.50 -18.79
CA GLU A 8 1.17 -12.63 -20.26
C GLU A 8 2.47 -13.30 -20.70
N ILE A 9 2.35 -14.40 -21.46
CA ILE A 9 3.49 -15.08 -22.07
C ILE A 9 3.53 -14.70 -23.55
N SER A 10 4.53 -13.91 -23.92
CA SER A 10 4.73 -13.50 -25.31
C SER A 10 5.43 -14.60 -26.11
N ASN A 11 4.92 -14.87 -27.31
CA ASN A 11 5.45 -15.89 -28.23
C ASN A 11 5.62 -17.29 -27.58
N PRO A 12 4.57 -17.86 -26.99
CA PRO A 12 4.66 -19.15 -26.33
C PRO A 12 4.99 -20.27 -27.36
N ARG A 13 5.85 -21.17 -26.97
CA ARG A 13 6.16 -22.38 -27.80
C ARG A 13 5.03 -23.41 -27.75
N ILE A 14 4.31 -23.45 -26.66
CA ILE A 14 3.16 -24.34 -26.40
C ILE A 14 2.01 -23.45 -25.96
N ARG A 15 0.83 -23.67 -26.53
CA ARG A 15 -0.39 -22.89 -26.19
C ARG A 15 -1.38 -23.67 -25.35
N GLU A 16 -1.32 -25.00 -25.40
CA GLU A 16 -2.11 -25.86 -24.54
C GLU A 16 -1.27 -26.20 -23.31
N ILE A 17 -1.70 -25.69 -22.17
CA ILE A 17 -1.01 -25.83 -20.89
C ILE A 17 -1.99 -26.47 -19.91
N ASP A 18 -1.58 -27.57 -19.29
CA ASP A 18 -2.27 -28.11 -18.13
C ASP A 18 -2.01 -27.19 -16.93
N LEU A 19 -3.04 -26.44 -16.53
CA LEU A 19 -2.91 -25.44 -15.46
C LEU A 19 -2.82 -26.09 -14.08
N ASP A 20 -3.42 -27.26 -13.87
CA ASP A 20 -3.34 -27.98 -12.60
C ASP A 20 -1.92 -28.53 -12.38
N GLU A 21 -1.32 -29.08 -13.43
CA GLU A 21 0.08 -29.52 -13.37
C GLU A 21 1.03 -28.32 -13.23
N LEU A 22 0.76 -27.21 -13.91
CA LEU A 22 1.54 -25.99 -13.77
C LEU A 22 1.46 -25.43 -12.35
N GLU A 23 0.26 -25.36 -11.76
CA GLU A 23 0.05 -24.90 -10.39
C GLU A 23 0.82 -25.77 -9.40
N LYS A 24 0.70 -27.10 -9.53
CA LYS A 24 1.42 -28.07 -8.70
C LYS A 24 2.94 -27.88 -8.78
N ARG A 25 3.50 -27.81 -9.98
CA ARG A 25 4.95 -27.62 -10.19
C ARG A 25 5.45 -26.26 -9.73
N SER A 26 4.63 -25.20 -9.89
CA SER A 26 4.99 -23.87 -9.45
C SER A 26 4.98 -23.72 -7.92
N ASN A 27 4.25 -24.59 -7.24
CA ASN A 27 4.20 -24.66 -5.78
C ASN A 27 5.22 -25.62 -5.16
N ASP A 28 6.02 -26.29 -5.97
CA ASP A 28 7.10 -27.18 -5.51
C ASP A 28 8.35 -26.34 -5.09
N ASN A 29 8.12 -25.31 -4.29
CA ASN A 29 9.15 -24.44 -3.73
C ASN A 29 8.62 -23.64 -2.54
N ASP A 30 9.53 -23.16 -1.68
CA ASP A 30 9.21 -22.41 -0.47
C ASP A 30 9.14 -20.88 -0.70
N MET A 31 9.30 -20.39 -1.93
CA MET A 31 9.43 -18.95 -2.20
C MET A 31 8.10 -18.27 -2.50
N ALA A 32 7.19 -18.94 -3.20
CA ALA A 32 5.89 -18.38 -3.58
C ALA A 32 4.87 -19.50 -3.81
N GLY A 33 3.64 -19.28 -3.36
CA GLY A 33 2.51 -20.16 -3.63
C GLY A 33 1.57 -19.54 -4.65
N TYR A 34 1.03 -20.35 -5.55
CA TYR A 34 0.06 -19.98 -6.56
C TYR A 34 -1.18 -20.84 -6.42
N ASN A 35 -2.36 -20.26 -6.65
CA ASN A 35 -3.61 -21.01 -6.62
C ASN A 35 -4.62 -20.47 -7.61
N SER A 36 -5.55 -21.33 -8.01
CA SER A 36 -6.65 -20.96 -8.91
C SER A 36 -6.20 -20.40 -10.26
N LEU A 37 -5.17 -20.99 -10.85
CA LEU A 37 -4.70 -20.60 -12.18
C LEU A 37 -5.80 -20.89 -13.22
N HIS A 38 -6.11 -19.90 -14.05
CA HIS A 38 -7.07 -20.02 -15.15
C HIS A 38 -6.71 -19.09 -16.31
N PHE A 39 -7.12 -19.45 -17.51
CA PHE A 39 -6.95 -18.58 -18.66
C PHE A 39 -7.90 -17.40 -18.59
N VAL A 40 -7.41 -16.21 -18.96
CA VAL A 40 -8.19 -14.98 -19.03
C VAL A 40 -8.04 -14.33 -20.39
N GLN A 41 -9.00 -13.52 -20.78
CA GLN A 41 -8.92 -12.70 -21.97
C GLN A 41 -8.01 -11.50 -21.75
N ARG A 42 -7.48 -10.92 -22.84
CA ARG A 42 -6.54 -9.79 -22.78
C ARG A 42 -7.08 -8.58 -22.01
N GLU A 43 -8.40 -8.38 -22.03
CA GLU A 43 -9.09 -7.32 -21.32
C GLU A 43 -8.91 -7.41 -19.80
N ALA A 44 -8.62 -8.61 -19.28
CA ALA A 44 -8.31 -8.79 -17.86
C ALA A 44 -7.04 -8.01 -17.48
N VAL A 45 -6.04 -7.92 -18.37
CA VAL A 45 -4.81 -7.16 -18.12
C VAL A 45 -5.12 -5.69 -17.87
N GLU A 46 -5.97 -5.08 -18.71
CA GLU A 46 -6.39 -3.68 -18.58
C GLU A 46 -7.18 -3.48 -17.27
N ARG A 47 -8.06 -4.42 -16.95
CA ARG A 47 -8.86 -4.42 -15.72
C ARG A 47 -7.98 -4.44 -14.48
N TYR A 48 -6.99 -5.34 -14.44
CA TYR A 48 -6.06 -5.44 -13.29
C TYR A 48 -5.12 -4.24 -13.19
N LYS A 49 -4.68 -3.67 -14.31
CA LYS A 49 -3.85 -2.45 -14.33
C LYS A 49 -4.64 -1.21 -13.91
N GLY A 50 -5.92 -1.14 -14.27
CA GLY A 50 -6.80 0.00 -14.01
C GLY A 50 -7.55 -0.09 -12.67
N ALA A 51 -7.61 -1.26 -12.04
CA ALA A 51 -8.33 -1.44 -10.79
C ALA A 51 -7.67 -0.61 -9.68
N ALA A 52 -8.32 0.48 -9.30
CA ALA A 52 -8.00 1.17 -8.08
C ALA A 52 -8.35 0.25 -6.91
N ALA A 53 -7.37 -0.17 -6.15
CA ALA A 53 -7.56 -0.97 -4.96
C ALA A 53 -7.03 -0.21 -3.76
N ASP A 54 -7.92 0.08 -2.83
CA ASP A 54 -7.51 0.63 -1.54
C ASP A 54 -6.71 -0.41 -0.78
N LYS A 55 -5.81 0.03 0.06
CA LYS A 55 -4.90 -0.85 0.76
C LYS A 55 -4.90 -0.56 2.24
N VAL A 56 -4.95 -1.62 3.01
CA VAL A 56 -4.76 -1.56 4.46
C VAL A 56 -3.30 -1.85 4.76
N TYR A 57 -2.69 -0.95 5.50
CA TYR A 57 -1.30 -1.04 5.91
C TYR A 57 -1.20 -1.11 7.43
N ARG A 58 -0.17 -1.80 7.91
CA ARG A 58 0.35 -1.64 9.25
C ARG A 58 1.78 -1.11 9.15
N VAL A 59 2.08 -0.06 9.90
CA VAL A 59 3.40 0.53 9.94
C VAL A 59 3.86 0.71 11.37
N HIS A 60 5.13 0.35 11.63
CA HIS A 60 5.81 0.72 12.87
C HIS A 60 6.51 2.05 12.66
N VAL A 61 6.22 3.01 13.53
CA VAL A 61 6.69 4.39 13.44
C VAL A 61 7.59 4.70 14.61
N LYS A 62 8.77 5.25 14.32
CA LYS A 62 9.69 5.83 15.29
C LYS A 62 9.60 7.35 15.24
N ALA A 63 9.52 7.97 16.39
CA ALA A 63 9.54 9.43 16.56
C ALA A 63 10.92 9.91 17.02
N ASP A 64 11.33 11.10 16.56
CA ASP A 64 12.59 11.73 16.97
C ASP A 64 12.49 12.44 18.33
N GLY A 65 11.65 11.92 19.24
CA GLY A 65 11.46 12.44 20.57
C GLY A 65 10.32 11.74 21.31
N LYS A 66 10.09 12.16 22.55
CA LYS A 66 9.02 11.58 23.35
C LYS A 66 7.66 11.98 22.82
N VAL A 67 6.79 11.00 22.64
CA VAL A 67 5.40 11.19 22.23
C VAL A 67 4.45 11.03 23.40
N ASN A 68 3.37 11.79 23.38
CA ASN A 68 2.26 11.62 24.28
C ASN A 68 1.20 10.73 23.62
N LYS A 69 0.70 9.74 24.35
CA LYS A 69 -0.30 8.79 23.83
C LYS A 69 -1.55 9.48 23.28
N GLU A 70 -2.08 10.45 24.00
CA GLU A 70 -3.26 11.20 23.58
C GLU A 70 -2.99 12.03 22.32
N ALA A 71 -1.81 12.65 22.22
CA ALA A 71 -1.40 13.39 21.03
C ALA A 71 -1.30 12.49 19.78
N VAL A 72 -0.75 11.28 19.92
CA VAL A 72 -0.67 10.30 18.82
C VAL A 72 -2.07 9.87 18.38
N VAL A 73 -2.96 9.56 19.31
CA VAL A 73 -4.35 9.19 19.02
C VAL A 73 -5.10 10.33 18.33
N ASN A 74 -4.96 11.56 18.82
CA ASN A 74 -5.61 12.73 18.24
C ASN A 74 -5.07 13.05 16.83
N ALA A 75 -3.76 12.93 16.62
CA ALA A 75 -3.17 13.05 15.30
C ALA A 75 -3.74 12.00 14.34
N ALA A 76 -3.85 10.74 14.75
CA ALA A 76 -4.47 9.70 13.94
C ALA A 76 -5.93 10.02 13.61
N LEU A 77 -6.74 10.37 14.60
CA LEU A 77 -8.15 10.72 14.40
C LEU A 77 -8.35 11.89 13.43
N SER A 78 -7.43 12.84 13.38
CA SER A 78 -7.50 13.99 12.46
C SER A 78 -7.36 13.62 10.99
N PHE A 79 -6.92 12.41 10.69
CA PHE A 79 -6.79 11.90 9.32
C PHE A 79 -7.92 10.98 8.89
N LYS A 80 -8.92 10.73 9.73
CA LYS A 80 -10.09 9.96 9.30
C LYS A 80 -10.82 10.67 8.18
N ASP A 81 -11.02 9.99 7.04
CA ASP A 81 -11.62 10.53 5.82
C ASP A 81 -10.91 11.77 5.24
N ALA A 82 -9.64 11.96 5.58
CA ALA A 82 -8.86 13.11 5.18
C ALA A 82 -8.22 12.97 3.80
N ASN A 83 -8.16 14.08 3.07
CA ASN A 83 -7.38 14.17 1.85
C ASN A 83 -5.99 14.72 2.16
N ILE A 84 -4.99 14.17 1.47
CA ILE A 84 -3.61 14.63 1.50
C ILE A 84 -3.14 14.91 0.07
N ASP A 85 -2.31 15.92 -0.09
CA ASP A 85 -1.62 16.21 -1.33
C ASP A 85 -0.22 15.61 -1.27
N GLN A 86 0.09 14.68 -2.16
CA GLN A 86 1.39 14.04 -2.23
C GLN A 86 2.08 14.37 -3.56
N ARG A 87 3.16 15.12 -3.50
CA ARG A 87 4.09 15.28 -4.60
C ARG A 87 4.92 14.02 -4.76
N THR A 88 5.35 13.73 -5.97
CA THR A 88 6.22 12.58 -6.24
C THR A 88 7.37 12.54 -5.23
N PRO A 89 7.55 11.44 -4.45
CA PRO A 89 8.56 11.37 -3.41
C PRO A 89 9.98 11.55 -3.93
N ARG A 90 10.85 12.19 -3.15
CA ARG A 90 12.26 12.39 -3.51
C ARG A 90 12.96 11.10 -3.89
N ARG A 91 12.71 10.01 -3.17
CA ARG A 91 13.33 8.70 -3.42
C ARG A 91 13.02 8.10 -4.79
N VAL A 92 11.98 8.57 -5.48
CA VAL A 92 11.55 8.05 -6.79
C VAL A 92 11.48 9.13 -7.89
N GLU A 93 11.83 10.37 -7.61
CA GLU A 93 11.77 11.49 -8.58
C GLU A 93 12.65 11.24 -9.82
N HIS A 94 13.75 10.50 -9.66
CA HIS A 94 14.65 10.16 -10.77
C HIS A 94 14.03 9.24 -11.83
N ARG A 95 12.90 8.59 -11.52
CA ARG A 95 12.24 7.62 -12.42
C ARG A 95 10.74 7.89 -12.62
N ARG A 96 10.19 8.91 -12.00
CA ARG A 96 8.77 9.25 -12.09
C ARG A 96 8.58 10.74 -12.33
N ALA A 97 7.57 11.09 -13.14
CA ALA A 97 7.18 12.49 -13.34
C ALA A 97 6.83 13.14 -12.00
N ASP A 98 7.34 14.37 -11.80
CA ASP A 98 7.08 15.16 -10.60
C ASP A 98 5.66 15.75 -10.68
N LEU A 99 4.73 15.12 -9.99
CA LEU A 99 3.32 15.47 -9.97
C LEU A 99 2.78 15.47 -8.55
N VAL A 100 1.88 16.39 -8.26
CA VAL A 100 1.07 16.36 -7.03
C VAL A 100 -0.18 15.53 -7.28
N ARG A 101 -0.44 14.59 -6.39
CA ARG A 101 -1.61 13.71 -6.44
C ARG A 101 -2.38 13.80 -5.13
N LYS A 102 -3.68 14.00 -5.23
CA LYS A 102 -4.57 13.85 -4.08
C LYS A 102 -4.72 12.39 -3.73
N ARG A 103 -4.66 12.08 -2.44
CA ARG A 103 -4.88 10.74 -1.87
C ARG A 103 -5.75 10.86 -0.65
N LYS A 104 -6.58 9.87 -0.44
CA LYS A 104 -7.46 9.81 0.72
C LYS A 104 -6.94 8.80 1.73
N ILE A 105 -6.99 9.18 3.00
CA ILE A 105 -6.88 8.28 4.14
C ILE A 105 -8.31 7.99 4.57
N HIS A 106 -8.76 6.76 4.35
CA HIS A 106 -10.14 6.36 4.65
C HIS A 106 -10.35 6.24 6.16
N TRP A 107 -9.45 5.53 6.80
CA TRP A 107 -9.40 5.44 8.25
C TRP A 107 -7.96 5.20 8.72
N ILE A 108 -7.70 5.51 9.96
CA ILE A 108 -6.41 5.31 10.61
C ILE A 108 -6.62 5.14 12.10
N LYS A 109 -5.89 4.23 12.70
CA LYS A 109 -5.83 4.03 14.16
C LYS A 109 -4.39 3.91 14.60
N ALA A 110 -4.11 4.34 15.82
CA ALA A 110 -2.83 4.19 16.48
C ALA A 110 -2.89 3.14 17.58
N ASP A 111 -1.85 2.34 17.68
CA ASP A 111 -1.73 1.25 18.67
C ASP A 111 -0.28 1.12 19.15
N ALA A 112 -0.04 0.23 20.12
CA ALA A 112 1.28 -0.10 20.66
C ALA A 112 2.16 1.13 20.99
N ILE A 113 1.53 2.19 21.54
CA ILE A 113 2.21 3.48 21.78
C ILE A 113 3.15 3.37 22.98
N THR A 114 4.42 3.68 22.75
CA THR A 114 5.50 3.79 23.74
C THR A 114 5.95 5.24 23.88
N ASP A 115 7.07 5.48 24.56
CA ASP A 115 7.63 6.83 24.75
C ASP A 115 8.09 7.48 23.42
N ASP A 116 8.50 6.67 22.42
CA ASP A 116 9.12 7.17 21.20
C ASP A 116 8.77 6.37 19.95
N SER A 117 7.80 5.45 20.05
CA SER A 117 7.33 4.66 18.91
C SER A 117 5.86 4.28 19.07
N PHE A 118 5.22 3.93 17.94
CA PHE A 118 3.84 3.48 17.89
C PHE A 118 3.56 2.77 16.56
N ASP A 119 2.48 2.00 16.55
CA ASP A 119 1.97 1.39 15.31
C ASP A 119 0.80 2.20 14.77
N LEU A 120 0.74 2.35 13.45
CA LEU A 120 -0.44 2.84 12.75
C LEU A 120 -0.98 1.74 11.86
N GLU A 121 -2.28 1.55 11.91
CA GLU A 121 -3.02 0.77 10.92
C GLU A 121 -3.95 1.71 10.18
N LEU A 122 -3.88 1.70 8.84
CA LEU A 122 -4.57 2.67 8.01
C LEU A 122 -4.97 2.10 6.66
N GLU A 123 -6.12 2.56 6.16
CA GLU A 123 -6.58 2.29 4.80
C GLU A 123 -6.47 3.56 3.96
N THR A 124 -5.91 3.43 2.78
CA THR A 124 -5.67 4.55 1.87
C THR A 124 -5.99 4.20 0.43
N ASP A 125 -6.21 5.25 -0.37
CA ASP A 125 -6.27 5.13 -1.82
C ASP A 125 -5.07 4.38 -2.38
N SER A 126 -5.30 3.70 -3.50
CA SER A 126 -4.23 3.10 -4.30
C SER A 126 -3.15 4.12 -4.67
N GLY A 127 -1.89 3.71 -4.52
CA GLY A 127 -0.75 4.55 -4.87
C GLY A 127 -0.39 5.64 -3.87
N THR A 128 -0.96 5.60 -2.67
CA THR A 128 -0.52 6.42 -1.54
C THR A 128 0.88 6.02 -1.10
N TYR A 129 1.74 7.00 -0.92
CA TYR A 129 3.08 6.83 -0.38
C TYR A 129 3.04 6.94 1.15
N VAL A 130 2.82 5.81 1.81
CA VAL A 130 2.57 5.77 3.27
C VAL A 130 3.78 6.24 4.08
N LYS A 131 5.00 5.91 3.67
CA LYS A 131 6.21 6.39 4.35
C LYS A 131 6.32 7.92 4.32
N GLU A 132 6.01 8.51 3.18
CA GLU A 132 6.02 9.96 2.98
C GLU A 132 4.84 10.65 3.65
N PHE A 133 3.67 9.99 3.74
CA PHE A 133 2.56 10.46 4.55
C PHE A 133 2.95 10.61 6.03
N VAL A 134 3.69 9.64 6.57
CA VAL A 134 4.15 9.69 7.96
C VAL A 134 5.22 10.77 8.16
N SER A 135 6.25 10.80 7.32
CA SER A 135 7.42 11.68 7.49
C SER A 135 7.21 13.11 6.98
N GLY A 136 6.30 13.32 6.04
CA GLY A 136 6.11 14.60 5.35
C GLY A 136 7.01 14.81 4.13
N ASP A 137 8.08 14.05 3.96
CA ASP A 137 9.04 14.15 2.84
C ASP A 137 9.43 15.59 2.51
N ASP A 138 9.84 16.36 3.56
CA ASP A 138 10.18 17.77 3.49
C ASP A 138 9.09 18.67 2.85
N GLY A 139 7.82 18.42 3.24
CA GLY A 139 6.66 19.20 2.75
C GLY A 139 6.12 18.71 1.41
N ARG A 140 6.57 17.56 0.90
CA ARG A 140 6.02 16.96 -0.32
C ARG A 140 4.75 16.13 -0.07
N SER A 141 4.44 15.80 1.20
CA SER A 141 3.21 15.15 1.63
C SER A 141 2.52 16.03 2.67
N VAL A 142 1.38 16.61 2.34
CA VAL A 142 0.71 17.64 3.17
C VAL A 142 -0.80 17.40 3.21
N PRO A 143 -1.41 17.43 4.41
CA PRO A 143 -0.76 17.36 5.71
C PRO A 143 -0.09 16.00 5.96
N SER A 144 0.97 15.95 6.76
CA SER A 144 1.65 14.73 7.17
C SER A 144 1.36 14.38 8.63
N PHE A 145 1.64 13.11 8.98
CA PHE A 145 1.48 12.66 10.37
C PHE A 145 2.45 13.37 11.31
N SER A 146 3.71 13.54 10.89
CA SER A 146 4.73 14.29 11.64
C SER A 146 4.30 15.73 11.90
N GLU A 147 3.73 16.40 10.90
CA GLU A 147 3.22 17.76 11.04
C GLU A 147 2.09 17.86 12.07
N ARG A 148 1.13 16.91 12.02
CA ARG A 148 0.00 16.89 12.96
C ARG A 148 0.40 16.53 14.39
N LEU A 149 1.39 15.65 14.52
CA LEU A 149 1.91 15.27 15.83
C LEU A 149 2.86 16.34 16.41
N GLY A 150 3.45 17.18 15.56
CA GLY A 150 4.45 18.17 15.94
C GLY A 150 5.83 17.58 16.27
N ILE A 151 6.08 16.34 15.88
CA ILE A 151 7.33 15.60 16.10
C ILE A 151 7.67 14.86 14.80
N GLN A 152 8.93 14.94 14.36
CA GLN A 152 9.37 14.22 13.19
C GLN A 152 9.26 12.70 13.42
N CYS A 153 8.64 12.01 12.48
CA CYS A 153 8.41 10.58 12.53
C CYS A 153 8.95 9.88 11.29
N LYS A 154 9.35 8.62 11.45
CA LYS A 154 9.84 7.78 10.38
C LYS A 154 9.23 6.38 10.46
N VAL A 155 8.83 5.83 9.33
CA VAL A 155 8.38 4.44 9.24
C VAL A 155 9.59 3.52 9.21
N GLU A 156 9.67 2.60 10.16
CA GLU A 156 10.69 1.57 10.21
C GLU A 156 10.26 0.31 9.45
N THR A 157 9.04 -0.18 9.72
CA THR A 157 8.47 -1.33 9.02
C THR A 157 7.13 -0.98 8.40
N LEU A 158 6.80 -1.63 7.28
CA LEU A 158 5.54 -1.44 6.57
C LEU A 158 5.07 -2.78 6.00
N ASP A 159 3.89 -3.19 6.41
CA ASP A 159 3.20 -4.39 5.93
C ASP A 159 1.89 -4.02 5.25
N VAL A 160 1.53 -4.75 4.20
CA VAL A 160 0.23 -4.67 3.55
C VAL A 160 -0.65 -5.77 4.11
N LEU A 161 -1.69 -5.39 4.87
CA LEU A 161 -2.61 -6.34 5.50
C LEU A 161 -3.72 -6.80 4.58
N ALA A 162 -4.24 -5.89 3.73
CA ALA A 162 -5.33 -6.18 2.79
C ALA A 162 -5.26 -5.30 1.55
N ILE A 163 -5.87 -5.79 0.47
CA ILE A 163 -6.08 -5.05 -0.77
C ILE A 163 -7.58 -5.12 -1.06
N ASN A 164 -8.25 -3.96 -0.99
CA ASN A 164 -9.69 -3.82 -1.16
C ASN A 164 -9.97 -3.27 -2.56
N TYR A 165 -10.46 -4.10 -3.45
CA TYR A 165 -10.89 -3.69 -4.79
C TYR A 165 -12.26 -3.01 -4.70
N GLN A 166 -12.40 -1.82 -5.29
CA GLN A 166 -13.62 -1.01 -5.22
C GLN A 166 -14.79 -1.57 -6.04
N GLU A 167 -14.54 -2.53 -6.94
CA GLU A 167 -15.61 -3.28 -7.61
C GLU A 167 -15.36 -4.77 -7.50
N PRO A 168 -16.44 -5.57 -7.29
CA PRO A 168 -16.31 -7.01 -7.40
C PRO A 168 -15.93 -7.33 -8.85
N MET A 169 -14.82 -7.99 -9.02
CA MET A 169 -14.44 -8.55 -10.30
C MET A 169 -15.46 -9.63 -10.66
N LYS A 170 -16.54 -9.23 -11.33
CA LYS A 170 -17.49 -10.19 -11.91
C LYS A 170 -16.75 -10.90 -13.03
N GLY A 171 -16.63 -12.22 -12.83
CA GLY A 171 -16.07 -13.15 -13.80
C GLY A 171 -16.79 -13.14 -15.13
#